data_24a8e35fdaf82bb1b409f6cb2425c00b
#
_entry.id   24a8e35fdaf82bb1b409f6cb2425c00b
#
_cell.length_a   1.000
_cell.length_b   1.000
_cell.length_c   1.000
_cell.angle_alpha   90.00
_cell.angle_beta   90.00
_cell.angle_gamma   90.00
#
_symmetry.space_group_name_H-M   'P 1'
#
loop_
_entity.id
_entity.type
_entity.pdbx_description
1 polymer ?
#
loop_
_entity_poly.entity_id
_entity_poly.type
_entity_poly.pdbx_seq_one_letter_code
_entity_poly.pdbx_strand_id
1 'polypeptide(L)'
;MPPTPILILDGGLGTSLQDHYNITFSSDTTPLWSSHLMISDPKTLLSCQRDFTTTAAVDVLLTATYQVSPEGFQRTKTPSHPSGIPRASIAPYLRTALDVAGQAVQDTSASVALSLGPYGACMIPGQEYSGKYDGEHDDEEKLWRWHTDRLGLFDDDEAMEGKGLRERVKYIAMETVPRIDEVRAVRRAVGSSKGFCEGVPFWVACVFPVEDKDTLPDGSTVDEVVEAMLLPVEGGATPWGIGINCTKLHKLPRLVGLFGDAVERLLREGRIQERPALVLYPDGTQGEVYNTATQTWEKVQDKSGADDSRPWEVQLSQVVNDAAATGQFSSILVGGCCKASFNDIKRLREQLRPE
;
A
#
# COMPACT_ATOMS: atom_id res chain seq x y z
N MET A 1 22.83 20.27 -4.64
CA MET A 1 21.35 20.19 -4.65
C MET A 1 20.90 20.09 -3.18
N PRO A 2 19.73 20.59 -2.81
CA PRO A 2 19.21 20.33 -1.47
C PRO A 2 19.10 18.80 -1.24
N PRO A 3 19.17 18.33 0.01
CA PRO A 3 19.03 16.91 0.31
C PRO A 3 17.63 16.42 -0.11
N THR A 4 17.56 15.20 -0.62
CA THR A 4 16.29 14.55 -1.00
C THR A 4 15.38 14.43 0.25
N PRO A 5 14.17 15.00 0.24
CA PRO A 5 13.26 14.90 1.38
C PRO A 5 12.86 13.45 1.67
N ILE A 6 12.89 13.07 2.95
CA ILE A 6 12.47 11.73 3.40
C ILE A 6 11.25 11.88 4.30
N LEU A 7 10.17 11.18 3.96
CA LEU A 7 8.93 11.08 4.74
C LEU A 7 8.80 9.66 5.31
N ILE A 8 8.26 9.56 6.52
CA ILE A 8 8.06 8.28 7.20
C ILE A 8 6.58 7.85 7.02
N LEU A 9 6.38 6.69 6.41
CA LEU A 9 5.11 5.99 6.32
C LEU A 9 4.94 5.07 7.53
N ASP A 10 3.73 4.65 7.82
CA ASP A 10 3.45 3.65 8.84
C ASP A 10 3.96 2.23 8.46
N GLY A 11 3.51 1.24 9.23
CA GLY A 11 3.90 -0.17 9.08
C GLY A 11 2.70 -1.09 8.85
N GLY A 12 2.92 -2.38 9.09
CA GLY A 12 1.93 -3.43 8.90
C GLY A 12 0.77 -3.37 9.89
N LEU A 13 -0.31 -2.66 9.56
CA LEU A 13 -1.49 -2.53 10.41
C LEU A 13 -2.06 -3.89 10.82
N GLY A 14 -2.31 -4.79 9.87
CA GLY A 14 -2.92 -6.09 10.15
C GLY A 14 -2.06 -6.95 11.07
N THR A 15 -0.76 -7.04 10.83
CA THR A 15 0.17 -7.78 11.69
C THR A 15 0.37 -7.12 13.04
N SER A 16 0.35 -5.78 13.13
CA SER A 16 0.38 -5.08 14.42
C SER A 16 -0.86 -5.36 15.26
N LEU A 17 -2.05 -5.42 14.62
CA LEU A 17 -3.28 -5.83 15.30
C LEU A 17 -3.21 -7.27 15.81
N GLN A 18 -2.61 -8.20 15.05
CA GLN A 18 -2.41 -9.58 15.50
C GLN A 18 -1.40 -9.66 16.65
N ASP A 19 -0.23 -9.07 16.50
CA ASP A 19 0.90 -9.28 17.38
C ASP A 19 0.82 -8.46 18.69
N HIS A 20 0.19 -7.27 18.66
CA HIS A 20 0.13 -6.35 19.80
C HIS A 20 -1.26 -6.20 20.42
N TYR A 21 -2.33 -6.49 19.64
CA TYR A 21 -3.72 -6.34 20.09
C TYR A 21 -4.47 -7.68 20.18
N ASN A 22 -3.79 -8.80 19.92
CA ASN A 22 -4.35 -10.17 19.98
C ASN A 22 -5.58 -10.35 19.07
N ILE A 23 -5.65 -9.65 17.96
CA ILE A 23 -6.72 -9.82 16.98
C ILE A 23 -6.42 -11.04 16.10
N THR A 24 -7.43 -11.86 15.88
CA THR A 24 -7.33 -13.02 14.97
C THR A 24 -8.17 -12.75 13.72
N PHE A 25 -7.59 -12.97 12.55
CA PHE A 25 -8.28 -12.86 11.27
C PHE A 25 -8.51 -14.24 10.66
N SER A 26 -9.66 -14.42 10.01
CA SER A 26 -9.96 -15.58 9.19
C SER A 26 -10.88 -15.21 8.04
N SER A 27 -10.78 -15.92 6.91
CA SER A 27 -11.64 -15.68 5.74
C SER A 27 -13.14 -15.83 6.04
N ASP A 28 -13.49 -16.67 7.01
CA ASP A 28 -14.88 -16.96 7.37
C ASP A 28 -15.53 -15.88 8.23
N THR A 29 -14.76 -15.31 9.18
CA THR A 29 -15.29 -14.37 10.18
C THR A 29 -14.90 -12.93 9.91
N THR A 30 -13.77 -12.70 9.24
CA THR A 30 -13.21 -11.38 8.94
C THR A 30 -12.79 -11.27 7.46
N PRO A 31 -13.72 -11.40 6.50
CA PRO A 31 -13.41 -11.45 5.07
C PRO A 31 -12.75 -10.17 4.52
N LEU A 32 -12.76 -9.07 5.27
CA LEU A 32 -12.05 -7.83 4.98
C LEU A 32 -10.71 -7.72 5.72
N TRP A 33 -10.23 -8.81 6.34
CA TRP A 33 -8.98 -8.85 7.12
C TRP A 33 -8.86 -7.66 8.09
N SER A 34 -7.74 -6.92 8.09
CA SER A 34 -7.56 -5.75 8.98
C SER A 34 -8.61 -4.65 8.78
N SER A 35 -9.13 -4.50 7.57
CA SER A 35 -10.22 -3.56 7.28
C SER A 35 -11.53 -3.94 8.00
N HIS A 36 -11.69 -5.20 8.43
CA HIS A 36 -12.88 -5.64 9.17
C HIS A 36 -13.08 -4.88 10.49
N LEU A 37 -12.00 -4.37 11.10
CA LEU A 37 -12.09 -3.66 12.38
C LEU A 37 -12.86 -2.34 12.28
N MET A 38 -12.98 -1.73 11.10
CA MET A 38 -13.87 -0.58 10.94
C MET A 38 -15.34 -0.93 11.26
N ILE A 39 -15.70 -2.22 11.16
CA ILE A 39 -17.04 -2.75 11.43
C ILE A 39 -17.14 -3.29 12.85
N SER A 40 -16.18 -4.13 13.26
CA SER A 40 -16.27 -4.92 14.49
C SER A 40 -15.71 -4.23 15.73
N ASP A 41 -14.62 -3.46 15.59
CA ASP A 41 -13.93 -2.79 16.71
C ASP A 41 -13.13 -1.56 16.28
N PRO A 42 -13.81 -0.45 15.94
CA PRO A 42 -13.14 0.80 15.56
C PRO A 42 -12.24 1.38 16.67
N LYS A 43 -12.50 1.04 17.95
CA LYS A 43 -11.70 1.54 19.07
C LYS A 43 -10.31 0.91 19.10
N THR A 44 -10.22 -0.40 18.94
CA THR A 44 -8.94 -1.10 18.84
C THR A 44 -8.19 -0.67 17.59
N LEU A 45 -8.89 -0.48 16.45
CA LEU A 45 -8.31 0.05 15.24
C LEU A 45 -7.67 1.44 15.50
N LEU A 46 -8.40 2.35 16.13
CA LEU A 46 -7.89 3.69 16.49
C LEU A 46 -6.66 3.61 17.40
N SER A 47 -6.68 2.73 18.39
CA SER A 47 -5.53 2.56 19.29
C SER A 47 -4.28 2.13 18.55
N CYS A 48 -4.40 1.14 17.66
CA CYS A 48 -3.29 0.67 16.84
C CYS A 48 -2.76 1.76 15.88
N GLN A 49 -3.65 2.50 15.22
CA GLN A 49 -3.26 3.59 14.34
C GLN A 49 -2.60 4.76 15.11
N ARG A 50 -3.03 5.02 16.34
CA ARG A 50 -2.39 6.01 17.23
C ARG A 50 -0.98 5.61 17.62
N ASP A 51 -0.69 4.33 17.80
CA ASP A 51 0.68 3.90 18.09
C ASP A 51 1.64 4.28 16.96
N PHE A 52 1.23 4.22 15.70
CA PHE A 52 2.04 4.70 14.59
C PHE A 52 2.22 6.22 14.61
N THR A 53 1.19 6.98 14.94
CA THR A 53 1.28 8.44 14.91
C THR A 53 1.94 9.05 16.14
N THR A 54 1.81 8.42 17.31
CA THR A 54 2.35 8.95 18.57
C THR A 54 3.67 8.31 18.99
N THR A 55 3.81 6.99 18.81
CA THR A 55 5.04 6.26 19.21
C THR A 55 6.09 6.32 18.09
N ALA A 56 5.69 6.05 16.84
CA ALA A 56 6.60 6.10 15.70
C ALA A 56 6.70 7.51 15.08
N ALA A 57 5.75 8.40 15.38
CA ALA A 57 5.67 9.76 14.87
C ALA A 57 5.81 9.83 13.34
N VAL A 58 4.99 9.04 12.64
CA VAL A 58 4.99 8.96 11.17
C VAL A 58 4.53 10.27 10.52
N ASP A 59 4.94 10.51 9.28
CA ASP A 59 4.47 11.65 8.47
C ASP A 59 3.21 11.29 7.67
N VAL A 60 3.01 10.00 7.35
CA VAL A 60 1.87 9.50 6.60
C VAL A 60 1.33 8.24 7.26
N LEU A 61 0.02 8.20 7.48
CA LEU A 61 -0.73 7.06 8.03
C LEU A 61 -1.68 6.52 6.97
N LEU A 62 -1.67 5.21 6.73
CA LEU A 62 -2.60 4.53 5.85
C LEU A 62 -3.96 4.30 6.53
N THR A 63 -5.06 4.43 5.79
CA THR A 63 -6.38 4.01 6.26
C THR A 63 -6.49 2.49 6.31
N ALA A 64 -7.37 1.96 7.14
CA ALA A 64 -7.68 0.52 7.22
C ALA A 64 -8.64 0.08 6.08
N THR A 65 -8.26 0.34 4.82
CA THR A 65 -9.14 0.12 3.66
C THR A 65 -8.52 -0.74 2.55
N TYR A 66 -7.38 -1.37 2.83
CA TYR A 66 -6.61 -2.17 1.88
C TYR A 66 -7.45 -3.22 1.13
N GLN A 67 -8.29 -4.00 1.84
CA GLN A 67 -9.13 -5.05 1.25
C GLN A 67 -10.60 -4.65 1.04
N VAL A 68 -10.93 -3.36 1.15
CA VAL A 68 -12.29 -2.89 0.90
C VAL A 68 -12.69 -3.17 -0.54
N SER A 69 -13.82 -3.86 -0.72
CA SER A 69 -14.45 -4.12 -2.00
C SER A 69 -15.93 -4.45 -1.80
N PRO A 70 -16.82 -4.23 -2.79
CA PRO A 70 -18.23 -4.63 -2.71
C PRO A 70 -18.39 -6.09 -2.34
N GLU A 71 -17.57 -6.99 -2.94
CA GLU A 71 -17.59 -8.42 -2.71
C GLU A 71 -17.15 -8.79 -1.29
N GLY A 72 -16.15 -8.09 -0.76
CA GLY A 72 -15.69 -8.27 0.62
C GLY A 72 -16.78 -7.89 1.63
N PHE A 73 -17.46 -6.77 1.42
CA PHE A 73 -18.62 -6.39 2.24
C PHE A 73 -19.79 -7.37 2.09
N GLN A 74 -20.09 -7.84 0.88
CA GLN A 74 -21.16 -8.82 0.65
C GLN A 74 -20.90 -10.15 1.38
N ARG A 75 -19.65 -10.53 1.62
CA ARG A 75 -19.28 -11.69 2.45
C ARG A 75 -19.30 -11.40 3.95
N THR A 76 -19.26 -10.13 4.35
CA THR A 76 -19.18 -9.71 5.76
C THR A 76 -20.56 -9.70 6.38
N LYS A 77 -20.78 -10.59 7.36
CA LYS A 77 -22.04 -10.72 8.10
C LYS A 77 -21.98 -9.91 9.40
N THR A 78 -23.06 -9.22 9.69
CA THR A 78 -23.27 -8.50 10.95
C THR A 78 -24.67 -8.79 11.50
N PRO A 79 -24.97 -8.46 12.77
CA PRO A 79 -26.34 -8.58 13.28
C PRO A 79 -27.38 -7.81 12.44
N SER A 80 -26.99 -6.66 11.87
CA SER A 80 -27.86 -5.86 11.00
C SER A 80 -27.93 -6.38 9.57
N HIS A 81 -26.94 -7.14 9.13
CA HIS A 81 -26.82 -7.69 7.77
C HIS A 81 -26.41 -9.17 7.83
N PRO A 82 -27.30 -10.09 8.23
CA PRO A 82 -26.95 -11.50 8.43
C PRO A 82 -26.64 -12.25 7.12
N SER A 83 -27.04 -11.69 5.99
CA SER A 83 -26.72 -12.24 4.64
C SER A 83 -25.55 -11.56 3.94
N GLY A 84 -24.85 -10.65 4.64
CA GLY A 84 -23.77 -9.81 4.09
C GLY A 84 -24.20 -8.35 3.96
N ILE A 85 -23.24 -7.43 3.98
CA ILE A 85 -23.47 -5.99 3.89
C ILE A 85 -23.71 -5.62 2.41
N PRO A 86 -24.91 -5.17 2.04
CA PRO A 86 -25.20 -4.78 0.66
C PRO A 86 -24.49 -3.46 0.32
N ARG A 87 -24.23 -3.23 -0.98
CA ARG A 87 -23.53 -2.03 -1.48
C ARG A 87 -24.09 -0.71 -0.90
N ALA A 88 -25.41 -0.58 -0.86
CA ALA A 88 -26.09 0.62 -0.34
C ALA A 88 -25.85 0.89 1.17
N SER A 89 -25.26 -0.06 1.89
CA SER A 89 -24.97 0.05 3.32
C SER A 89 -23.47 0.12 3.62
N ILE A 90 -22.59 0.31 2.60
CA ILE A 90 -21.13 0.33 2.77
C ILE A 90 -20.65 1.69 3.31
N ALA A 91 -21.24 2.79 2.84
CA ALA A 91 -20.79 4.16 3.11
C ALA A 91 -20.51 4.48 4.60
N PRO A 92 -21.36 4.11 5.58
CA PRO A 92 -21.10 4.37 6.99
C PRO A 92 -19.81 3.70 7.52
N TYR A 93 -19.47 2.52 7.00
CA TYR A 93 -18.26 1.81 7.41
C TYR A 93 -17.00 2.47 6.84
N LEU A 94 -17.04 2.93 5.58
CA LEU A 94 -15.94 3.69 4.98
C LEU A 94 -15.73 5.01 5.71
N ARG A 95 -16.80 5.72 6.07
CA ARG A 95 -16.72 6.90 6.92
C ARG A 95 -16.02 6.57 8.23
N THR A 96 -16.38 5.47 8.90
CA THR A 96 -15.71 5.04 10.14
C THR A 96 -14.21 4.84 9.93
N ALA A 97 -13.78 4.19 8.84
CA ALA A 97 -12.36 4.00 8.56
C ALA A 97 -11.60 5.33 8.36
N LEU A 98 -12.21 6.28 7.64
CA LEU A 98 -11.64 7.61 7.43
C LEU A 98 -11.63 8.44 8.72
N ASP A 99 -12.67 8.36 9.54
CA ASP A 99 -12.76 9.05 10.83
C ASP A 99 -11.73 8.52 11.83
N VAL A 100 -11.53 7.21 11.87
CA VAL A 100 -10.52 6.58 12.73
C VAL A 100 -9.13 7.05 12.32
N ALA A 101 -8.79 7.04 11.04
CA ALA A 101 -7.50 7.54 10.57
C ALA A 101 -7.33 9.05 10.84
N GLY A 102 -8.38 9.86 10.60
CA GLY A 102 -8.39 11.28 10.92
C GLY A 102 -8.19 11.57 12.41
N GLN A 103 -8.83 10.79 13.28
CA GLN A 103 -8.64 10.90 14.74
C GLN A 103 -7.24 10.42 15.18
N ALA A 104 -6.66 9.46 14.48
CA ALA A 104 -5.32 8.96 14.81
C ALA A 104 -4.23 10.01 14.50
N VAL A 105 -4.42 10.85 13.47
CA VAL A 105 -3.49 11.93 13.13
C VAL A 105 -3.80 13.25 13.82
N GLN A 106 -4.94 13.34 14.50
CA GLN A 106 -5.32 14.55 15.22
C GLN A 106 -4.22 14.92 16.23
N ASP A 107 -3.89 16.20 16.32
CA ASP A 107 -2.83 16.72 17.19
C ASP A 107 -1.39 16.27 16.81
N THR A 108 -1.21 15.75 15.59
CA THR A 108 0.11 15.41 15.02
C THR A 108 0.33 16.17 13.70
N SER A 109 1.55 16.07 13.15
CA SER A 109 1.85 16.57 11.80
C SER A 109 1.57 15.55 10.68
N ALA A 110 1.10 14.36 11.03
CA ALA A 110 0.87 13.30 10.08
C ALA A 110 -0.31 13.60 9.15
N SER A 111 -0.23 13.09 7.94
CA SER A 111 -1.29 13.13 6.93
C SER A 111 -1.88 11.73 6.73
N VAL A 112 -3.13 11.66 6.30
CA VAL A 112 -3.79 10.38 5.97
C VAL A 112 -3.60 10.05 4.49
N ALA A 113 -3.35 8.78 4.18
CA ALA A 113 -3.39 8.24 2.83
C ALA A 113 -4.46 7.14 2.72
N LEU A 114 -5.29 7.19 1.67
CA LEU A 114 -6.28 6.16 1.37
C LEU A 114 -5.58 4.90 0.84
N SER A 115 -5.60 3.82 1.60
CA SER A 115 -4.96 2.54 1.27
C SER A 115 -5.89 1.66 0.42
N LEU A 116 -5.43 1.24 -0.75
CA LEU A 116 -6.17 0.38 -1.68
C LEU A 116 -5.23 -0.70 -2.25
N GLY A 117 -5.46 -1.96 -1.89
CA GLY A 117 -4.74 -3.10 -2.44
C GLY A 117 -5.16 -3.45 -3.87
N PRO A 118 -4.53 -4.44 -4.53
CA PRO A 118 -4.92 -4.92 -5.85
C PRO A 118 -6.21 -5.76 -5.78
N TYR A 119 -6.76 -6.09 -6.95
CA TYR A 119 -7.88 -7.02 -7.02
C TYR A 119 -7.59 -8.34 -6.29
N GLY A 120 -6.38 -8.88 -6.49
CA GLY A 120 -5.95 -10.12 -5.85
C GLY A 120 -6.03 -10.13 -4.32
N ALA A 121 -5.86 -8.99 -3.67
CA ALA A 121 -6.00 -8.88 -2.22
C ALA A 121 -7.45 -9.03 -1.74
N CYS A 122 -8.43 -8.84 -2.62
CA CYS A 122 -9.86 -8.98 -2.33
C CYS A 122 -10.40 -10.38 -2.66
N MET A 123 -9.56 -11.26 -3.25
CA MET A 123 -9.88 -12.65 -3.52
C MET A 123 -9.74 -13.53 -2.26
N ILE A 124 -10.38 -14.68 -2.25
CA ILE A 124 -10.24 -15.71 -1.21
C ILE A 124 -10.01 -17.07 -1.90
N PRO A 125 -8.81 -17.69 -1.75
CA PRO A 125 -7.61 -17.13 -1.09
C PRO A 125 -7.02 -15.95 -1.85
N GLY A 126 -6.29 -15.08 -1.14
CA GLY A 126 -5.63 -13.91 -1.71
C GLY A 126 -4.63 -14.28 -2.82
N GLN A 127 -4.58 -13.44 -3.85
CA GLN A 127 -3.74 -13.64 -5.06
C GLN A 127 -2.81 -12.44 -5.32
N GLU A 128 -2.66 -11.54 -4.38
CA GLU A 128 -1.82 -10.35 -4.49
C GLU A 128 -0.32 -10.65 -4.71
N TYR A 129 0.14 -11.85 -4.31
CA TYR A 129 1.52 -12.29 -4.52
C TYR A 129 1.71 -13.15 -5.77
N SER A 130 0.63 -13.65 -6.35
CA SER A 130 0.69 -14.51 -7.54
C SER A 130 0.23 -13.83 -8.82
N GLY A 131 -0.63 -12.81 -8.69
CA GLY A 131 -1.28 -12.14 -9.83
C GLY A 131 -2.21 -13.06 -10.64
N LYS A 132 -2.59 -14.23 -10.09
CA LYS A 132 -3.46 -15.20 -10.77
C LYS A 132 -4.91 -14.86 -10.50
N TYR A 133 -5.51 -14.10 -11.38
CA TYR A 133 -6.88 -13.62 -11.26
C TYR A 133 -7.86 -14.53 -11.98
N ASP A 134 -9.15 -14.37 -11.68
CA ASP A 134 -10.22 -15.09 -12.38
C ASP A 134 -10.47 -14.49 -13.77
N GLY A 135 -11.19 -15.25 -14.63
CA GLY A 135 -11.44 -14.84 -16.01
C GLY A 135 -12.32 -13.59 -16.17
N GLU A 136 -12.93 -13.11 -15.09
CA GLU A 136 -13.70 -11.85 -15.10
C GLU A 136 -12.82 -10.64 -14.78
N HIS A 137 -11.57 -10.86 -14.30
CA HIS A 137 -10.63 -9.80 -13.87
C HIS A 137 -9.20 -10.05 -14.37
N ASP A 138 -9.04 -10.62 -15.57
CA ASP A 138 -7.75 -11.05 -16.11
C ASP A 138 -7.16 -10.14 -17.19
N ASP A 139 -7.75 -8.95 -17.40
CA ASP A 139 -7.25 -7.94 -18.33
C ASP A 139 -7.37 -6.50 -17.78
N GLU A 140 -6.64 -5.57 -18.42
CA GLU A 140 -6.60 -4.16 -18.03
C GLU A 140 -7.99 -3.50 -17.98
N GLU A 141 -8.86 -3.78 -18.96
CA GLU A 141 -10.17 -3.13 -19.06
C GLU A 141 -11.11 -3.56 -17.92
N LYS A 142 -11.11 -4.85 -17.57
CA LYS A 142 -11.90 -5.41 -16.47
C LYS A 142 -11.39 -4.91 -15.13
N LEU A 143 -10.07 -4.89 -14.93
CA LEU A 143 -9.43 -4.36 -13.73
C LEU A 143 -9.69 -2.84 -13.58
N TRP A 144 -9.62 -2.08 -14.67
CA TRP A 144 -9.98 -0.66 -14.65
C TRP A 144 -11.41 -0.43 -14.18
N ARG A 145 -12.38 -1.19 -14.70
CA ARG A 145 -13.79 -1.09 -14.26
C ARG A 145 -13.95 -1.44 -12.79
N TRP A 146 -13.29 -2.48 -12.33
CA TRP A 146 -13.33 -2.91 -10.93
C TRP A 146 -12.74 -1.83 -10.00
N HIS A 147 -11.55 -1.29 -10.31
CA HIS A 147 -10.96 -0.22 -9.52
C HIS A 147 -11.78 1.08 -9.56
N THR A 148 -12.39 1.40 -10.69
CA THR A 148 -13.28 2.56 -10.82
C THR A 148 -14.52 2.40 -9.96
N ASP A 149 -15.13 1.22 -9.98
CA ASP A 149 -16.29 0.89 -9.13
C ASP A 149 -15.94 0.95 -7.64
N ARG A 150 -14.76 0.45 -7.28
CA ARG A 150 -14.23 0.50 -5.92
C ARG A 150 -13.95 1.93 -5.44
N LEU A 151 -13.32 2.76 -6.26
CA LEU A 151 -13.11 4.17 -5.96
C LEU A 151 -14.45 4.91 -5.80
N GLY A 152 -15.45 4.55 -6.60
CA GLY A 152 -16.81 5.10 -6.48
C GLY A 152 -17.50 4.84 -5.14
N LEU A 153 -17.03 3.86 -4.33
CA LEU A 153 -17.53 3.69 -2.96
C LEU A 153 -17.15 4.86 -2.05
N PHE A 154 -16.07 5.56 -2.37
CA PHE A 154 -15.59 6.72 -1.63
C PHE A 154 -16.09 8.06 -2.24
N ASP A 155 -16.81 8.03 -3.37
CA ASP A 155 -17.48 9.19 -3.96
C ASP A 155 -18.95 9.32 -3.47
N ASP A 156 -19.27 8.68 -2.37
CA ASP A 156 -20.57 8.69 -1.75
C ASP A 156 -20.66 9.78 -0.68
N ASP A 157 -21.65 10.65 -0.78
CA ASP A 157 -21.86 11.79 0.15
C ASP A 157 -21.97 11.33 1.61
N GLU A 158 -22.54 10.16 1.88
CA GLU A 158 -22.65 9.61 3.23
C GLU A 158 -21.26 9.14 3.75
N ALA A 159 -20.44 8.51 2.89
CA ALA A 159 -19.08 8.13 3.24
C ALA A 159 -18.18 9.35 3.50
N MET A 160 -18.40 10.42 2.75
CA MET A 160 -17.55 11.62 2.76
C MET A 160 -18.11 12.76 3.58
N GLU A 161 -19.33 12.67 4.12
CA GLU A 161 -20.03 13.75 4.86
C GLU A 161 -20.12 15.06 4.06
N GLY A 162 -20.33 14.97 2.75
CA GLY A 162 -20.36 16.12 1.84
C GLY A 162 -19.01 16.78 1.61
N LYS A 163 -17.89 16.16 2.03
CA LYS A 163 -16.52 16.64 1.81
C LYS A 163 -15.91 15.92 0.61
N GLY A 164 -15.04 16.60 -0.13
CA GLY A 164 -14.23 15.96 -1.15
C GLY A 164 -13.14 15.05 -0.54
N LEU A 165 -12.68 14.04 -1.28
CA LEU A 165 -11.63 13.12 -0.81
C LEU A 165 -10.38 13.87 -0.30
N ARG A 166 -9.95 14.91 -1.01
CA ARG A 166 -8.80 15.77 -0.66
C ARG A 166 -8.92 16.47 0.71
N GLU A 167 -10.12 16.58 1.25
CA GLU A 167 -10.35 17.15 2.59
C GLU A 167 -10.20 16.08 3.68
N ARG A 168 -10.28 14.81 3.30
CA ARG A 168 -10.17 13.66 4.21
C ARG A 168 -8.79 13.01 4.16
N VAL A 169 -8.16 12.96 2.97
CA VAL A 169 -6.86 12.33 2.76
C VAL A 169 -5.95 13.21 1.93
N LYS A 170 -4.65 13.12 2.17
CA LYS A 170 -3.63 13.83 1.41
C LYS A 170 -3.11 13.02 0.22
N TYR A 171 -3.19 11.70 0.27
CA TYR A 171 -2.69 10.80 -0.76
C TYR A 171 -3.65 9.63 -0.99
N ILE A 172 -3.50 8.97 -2.16
CA ILE A 172 -4.07 7.66 -2.43
C ILE A 172 -2.91 6.68 -2.63
N ALA A 173 -2.94 5.55 -1.93
CA ALA A 173 -1.98 4.46 -2.01
C ALA A 173 -2.58 3.31 -2.82
N MET A 174 -2.07 3.07 -4.02
CA MET A 174 -2.34 1.85 -4.79
C MET A 174 -1.20 0.88 -4.52
N GLU A 175 -1.46 -0.14 -3.70
CA GLU A 175 -0.43 -0.94 -3.05
C GLU A 175 -0.41 -2.39 -3.53
N THR A 176 0.79 -3.03 -3.44
CA THR A 176 1.00 -4.47 -3.65
C THR A 176 0.54 -4.95 -5.04
N VAL A 177 0.66 -4.09 -6.05
CA VAL A 177 0.19 -4.37 -7.40
C VAL A 177 1.10 -5.43 -8.05
N PRO A 178 0.58 -6.63 -8.42
CA PRO A 178 1.40 -7.75 -8.90
C PRO A 178 1.47 -7.86 -10.42
N ARG A 179 0.75 -7.01 -11.17
CA ARG A 179 0.56 -7.13 -12.63
C ARG A 179 0.70 -5.80 -13.32
N ILE A 180 1.32 -5.80 -14.49
CA ILE A 180 1.54 -4.57 -15.26
C ILE A 180 0.24 -3.99 -15.87
N ASP A 181 -0.70 -4.84 -16.23
CA ASP A 181 -2.02 -4.42 -16.71
C ASP A 181 -2.83 -3.76 -15.57
N GLU A 182 -2.69 -4.24 -14.33
CA GLU A 182 -3.32 -3.61 -13.17
C GLU A 182 -2.66 -2.27 -12.82
N VAL A 183 -1.34 -2.11 -13.03
CA VAL A 183 -0.68 -0.80 -12.92
C VAL A 183 -1.33 0.23 -13.85
N ARG A 184 -1.64 -0.15 -15.10
CA ARG A 184 -2.34 0.74 -16.05
C ARG A 184 -3.79 0.96 -15.64
N ALA A 185 -4.47 -0.10 -15.20
CA ALA A 185 -5.86 -0.07 -14.77
C ALA A 185 -6.10 0.88 -13.59
N VAL A 186 -5.26 0.84 -12.55
CA VAL A 186 -5.37 1.76 -11.39
C VAL A 186 -5.13 3.21 -11.78
N ARG A 187 -4.19 3.48 -12.69
CA ARG A 187 -3.96 4.82 -13.22
C ARG A 187 -5.15 5.35 -13.99
N ARG A 188 -5.77 4.51 -14.83
CA ARG A 188 -7.02 4.84 -15.56
C ARG A 188 -8.17 5.06 -14.59
N ALA A 189 -8.29 4.27 -13.53
CA ALA A 189 -9.33 4.43 -12.52
C ALA A 189 -9.20 5.77 -11.80
N VAL A 190 -8.00 6.15 -11.36
CA VAL A 190 -7.76 7.48 -10.75
C VAL A 190 -8.04 8.60 -11.75
N GLY A 191 -7.58 8.46 -13.01
CA GLY A 191 -7.78 9.46 -14.05
C GLY A 191 -9.23 9.65 -14.49
N SER A 192 -10.06 8.59 -14.42
CA SER A 192 -11.48 8.63 -14.75
C SER A 192 -12.37 9.10 -13.59
N SER A 193 -11.90 9.02 -12.34
CA SER A 193 -12.60 9.49 -11.14
C SER A 193 -12.51 11.02 -10.99
N LYS A 194 -12.86 11.75 -12.06
CA LYS A 194 -12.81 13.22 -12.13
C LYS A 194 -13.77 13.82 -11.11
N GLY A 195 -13.27 14.82 -10.38
CA GLY A 195 -13.99 15.47 -9.29
C GLY A 195 -13.67 14.87 -7.92
N PHE A 196 -13.71 13.56 -7.78
CA PHE A 196 -13.44 12.86 -6.52
C PHE A 196 -11.94 12.72 -6.21
N CYS A 197 -11.14 12.15 -7.12
CA CYS A 197 -9.69 12.02 -6.96
C CYS A 197 -8.91 13.23 -7.46
N GLU A 198 -9.57 14.25 -8.04
CA GLU A 198 -8.90 15.38 -8.67
C GLU A 198 -8.05 16.17 -7.67
N GLY A 199 -6.77 16.33 -8.00
CA GLY A 199 -5.81 17.05 -7.17
C GLY A 199 -5.33 16.29 -5.94
N VAL A 200 -5.71 15.03 -5.75
CA VAL A 200 -5.15 14.15 -4.72
C VAL A 200 -3.95 13.39 -5.32
N PRO A 201 -2.71 13.64 -4.85
CA PRO A 201 -1.57 12.88 -5.31
C PRO A 201 -1.73 11.40 -4.94
N PHE A 202 -1.26 10.51 -5.81
CA PHE A 202 -1.29 9.09 -5.54
C PHE A 202 0.05 8.43 -5.86
N TRP A 203 0.27 7.26 -5.30
CA TRP A 203 1.39 6.41 -5.69
C TRP A 203 0.93 5.02 -6.13
N VAL A 204 1.78 4.35 -6.87
CA VAL A 204 1.63 2.94 -7.21
C VAL A 204 2.86 2.20 -6.68
N ALA A 205 2.63 1.22 -5.81
CA ALA A 205 3.66 0.34 -5.30
C ALA A 205 3.41 -1.11 -5.74
N CYS A 206 4.44 -1.74 -6.27
CA CYS A 206 4.39 -3.11 -6.78
C CYS A 206 5.09 -4.08 -5.83
N VAL A 207 4.73 -5.36 -5.94
CA VAL A 207 5.32 -6.44 -5.17
C VAL A 207 6.22 -7.32 -6.05
N PHE A 208 7.41 -7.69 -5.52
CA PHE A 208 8.40 -8.55 -6.19
C PHE A 208 8.68 -9.79 -5.33
N PRO A 209 7.72 -10.74 -5.26
CA PRO A 209 7.74 -11.81 -4.26
C PRO A 209 8.69 -12.97 -4.58
N VAL A 210 9.08 -13.15 -5.85
CA VAL A 210 9.92 -14.27 -6.27
C VAL A 210 11.37 -13.97 -5.91
N GLU A 211 12.02 -14.87 -5.16
CA GLU A 211 13.31 -14.64 -4.52
C GLU A 211 14.44 -14.35 -5.53
N ASP A 212 14.52 -15.14 -6.57
CA ASP A 212 15.59 -15.10 -7.57
C ASP A 212 15.27 -14.27 -8.82
N LYS A 213 14.18 -13.48 -8.79
CA LYS A 213 13.71 -12.68 -9.93
C LYS A 213 13.42 -11.24 -9.54
N ASP A 214 13.81 -10.31 -10.42
CA ASP A 214 13.50 -8.88 -10.33
C ASP A 214 12.31 -8.52 -11.23
N THR A 215 11.32 -9.41 -11.31
CA THR A 215 10.10 -9.22 -12.12
C THR A 215 8.86 -9.24 -11.24
N LEU A 216 7.78 -8.66 -11.74
CA LEU A 216 6.46 -8.90 -11.16
C LEU A 216 6.05 -10.38 -11.28
N PRO A 217 5.03 -10.83 -10.55
CA PRO A 217 4.45 -12.17 -10.70
C PRO A 217 4.02 -12.54 -12.13
N ASP A 218 3.57 -11.56 -12.92
CA ASP A 218 3.21 -11.73 -14.33
C ASP A 218 4.41 -11.84 -15.29
N GLY A 219 5.64 -11.68 -14.76
CA GLY A 219 6.89 -11.74 -15.51
C GLY A 219 7.40 -10.39 -16.03
N SER A 220 6.67 -9.30 -15.84
CA SER A 220 7.06 -7.96 -16.30
C SER A 220 8.33 -7.50 -15.58
N THR A 221 9.28 -6.96 -16.35
CA THR A 221 10.55 -6.43 -15.86
C THR A 221 10.37 -5.08 -15.16
N VAL A 222 11.37 -4.68 -14.35
CA VAL A 222 11.34 -3.37 -13.68
C VAL A 222 11.23 -2.21 -14.68
N ASP A 223 11.92 -2.28 -15.81
CA ASP A 223 11.84 -1.26 -16.87
C ASP A 223 10.41 -1.11 -17.41
N GLU A 224 9.75 -2.23 -17.72
CA GLU A 224 8.35 -2.22 -18.19
C GLU A 224 7.39 -1.69 -17.12
N VAL A 225 7.62 -2.04 -15.85
CA VAL A 225 6.82 -1.56 -14.72
C VAL A 225 6.95 -0.05 -14.54
N VAL A 226 8.17 0.48 -14.54
CA VAL A 226 8.42 1.93 -14.42
C VAL A 226 7.83 2.70 -15.62
N GLU A 227 7.94 2.15 -16.83
CA GLU A 227 7.27 2.71 -18.01
C GLU A 227 5.75 2.71 -17.85
N ALA A 228 5.16 1.61 -17.39
CA ALA A 228 3.72 1.52 -17.16
C ALA A 228 3.24 2.50 -16.05
N MET A 229 4.08 2.79 -15.07
CA MET A 229 3.79 3.76 -14.00
C MET A 229 3.87 5.22 -14.49
N LEU A 230 4.84 5.56 -15.36
CA LEU A 230 5.19 6.97 -15.63
C LEU A 230 4.78 7.46 -17.02
N LEU A 231 4.79 6.58 -18.03
CA LEU A 231 4.47 7.02 -19.39
C LEU A 231 2.97 7.32 -19.56
N PRO A 232 2.58 8.17 -20.50
CA PRO A 232 1.18 8.46 -20.76
C PRO A 232 0.35 7.20 -20.99
N VAL A 233 -0.78 7.10 -20.31
CA VAL A 233 -1.81 6.07 -20.51
C VAL A 233 -3.10 6.80 -20.86
N GLU A 234 -3.83 6.33 -21.86
CA GLU A 234 -5.08 6.94 -22.29
C GLU A 234 -6.11 6.96 -21.14
N GLY A 235 -6.58 8.14 -20.80
CA GLY A 235 -7.48 8.36 -19.66
C GLY A 235 -6.83 8.16 -18.28
N GLY A 236 -5.52 7.88 -18.22
CA GLY A 236 -4.82 7.62 -16.97
C GLY A 236 -4.19 8.85 -16.34
N ALA A 237 -4.13 8.86 -15.00
CA ALA A 237 -3.38 9.85 -14.23
C ALA A 237 -1.91 9.45 -14.08
N THR A 238 -1.03 10.43 -13.89
CA THR A 238 0.39 10.17 -13.55
C THR A 238 0.55 10.15 -12.03
N PRO A 239 1.13 9.08 -11.45
CA PRO A 239 1.36 9.02 -10.02
C PRO A 239 2.42 10.04 -9.57
N TRP A 240 2.23 10.59 -8.38
CA TRP A 240 3.25 11.38 -7.66
C TRP A 240 4.45 10.52 -7.28
N GLY A 241 4.20 9.26 -6.89
CA GLY A 241 5.24 8.33 -6.45
C GLY A 241 5.10 6.96 -7.09
N ILE A 242 6.23 6.31 -7.27
CA ILE A 242 6.36 4.93 -7.72
C ILE A 242 7.14 4.13 -6.70
N GLY A 243 6.83 2.83 -6.53
CA GLY A 243 7.54 2.15 -5.45
C GLY A 243 7.37 0.65 -5.36
N ILE A 244 7.84 0.14 -4.23
CA ILE A 244 7.97 -1.28 -3.92
C ILE A 244 7.45 -1.51 -2.50
N ASN A 245 6.52 -2.44 -2.34
CA ASN A 245 6.05 -2.85 -1.01
C ASN A 245 5.88 -4.38 -0.90
N CYS A 246 5.67 -4.87 0.32
CA CYS A 246 5.45 -6.30 0.59
C CYS A 246 6.49 -7.20 -0.11
N THR A 247 7.70 -6.71 -0.19
CA THR A 247 8.86 -7.36 -0.85
C THR A 247 9.95 -7.55 0.20
N LYS A 248 10.73 -8.61 0.10
CA LYS A 248 11.83 -8.88 1.03
C LYS A 248 12.87 -7.77 0.99
N LEU A 249 13.32 -7.33 2.17
CA LEU A 249 14.22 -6.18 2.32
C LEU A 249 15.54 -6.34 1.54
N HIS A 250 16.14 -7.52 1.55
CA HIS A 250 17.42 -7.78 0.86
C HIS A 250 17.37 -7.58 -0.67
N LYS A 251 16.16 -7.60 -1.26
CA LYS A 251 15.97 -7.33 -2.70
C LYS A 251 15.98 -5.82 -3.02
N LEU A 252 15.67 -4.97 -2.04
CA LEU A 252 15.49 -3.54 -2.28
C LEU A 252 16.72 -2.84 -2.87
N PRO A 253 17.97 -3.07 -2.42
CA PRO A 253 19.13 -2.38 -2.98
C PRO A 253 19.19 -2.51 -4.51
N ARG A 254 18.97 -3.72 -5.00
CA ARG A 254 18.98 -4.01 -6.44
C ARG A 254 17.75 -3.43 -7.16
N LEU A 255 16.55 -3.64 -6.61
CA LEU A 255 15.31 -3.14 -7.24
C LEU A 255 15.29 -1.61 -7.29
N VAL A 256 15.70 -0.93 -6.22
CA VAL A 256 15.79 0.55 -6.17
C VAL A 256 16.77 1.07 -7.22
N GLY A 257 17.91 0.41 -7.38
CA GLY A 257 18.86 0.74 -8.46
C GLY A 257 18.22 0.63 -9.84
N LEU A 258 17.53 -0.47 -10.13
CA LEU A 258 16.82 -0.66 -11.40
C LEU A 258 15.71 0.38 -11.64
N PHE A 259 14.94 0.73 -10.58
CA PHE A 259 13.94 1.82 -10.65
C PHE A 259 14.59 3.16 -10.98
N GLY A 260 15.70 3.50 -10.30
CA GLY A 260 16.46 4.73 -10.55
C GLY A 260 17.01 4.81 -11.96
N ASP A 261 17.60 3.72 -12.46
CA ASP A 261 18.14 3.64 -13.83
C ASP A 261 17.06 3.82 -14.90
N ALA A 262 15.88 3.21 -14.69
CA ALA A 262 14.74 3.38 -15.58
C ALA A 262 14.22 4.83 -15.57
N VAL A 263 14.09 5.47 -14.40
CA VAL A 263 13.70 6.88 -14.29
C VAL A 263 14.68 7.79 -15.01
N GLU A 264 15.98 7.62 -14.79
CA GLU A 264 17.03 8.42 -15.44
C GLU A 264 17.08 8.20 -16.97
N ARG A 265 16.80 6.97 -17.43
CA ARG A 265 16.66 6.68 -18.86
C ARG A 265 15.49 7.46 -19.46
N LEU A 266 14.31 7.40 -18.85
CA LEU A 266 13.11 8.12 -19.34
C LEU A 266 13.28 9.63 -19.34
N LEU A 267 13.96 10.21 -18.34
CA LEU A 267 14.32 11.64 -18.30
C LEU A 267 15.26 12.02 -19.44
N ARG A 268 16.33 11.24 -19.66
CA ARG A 268 17.29 11.49 -20.76
C ARG A 268 16.65 11.37 -22.14
N GLU A 269 15.68 10.50 -22.31
CA GLU A 269 14.90 10.33 -23.53
C GLU A 269 13.83 11.41 -23.70
N GLY A 270 13.62 12.27 -22.70
CA GLY A 270 12.56 13.31 -22.70
C GLY A 270 11.14 12.74 -22.62
N ARG A 271 10.99 11.46 -22.23
CA ARG A 271 9.68 10.78 -22.13
C ARG A 271 8.92 11.14 -20.86
N ILE A 272 9.63 11.57 -19.83
CA ILE A 272 9.10 12.19 -18.61
C ILE A 272 9.83 13.52 -18.37
N GLN A 273 9.18 14.46 -17.65
CA GLN A 273 9.74 15.79 -17.40
C GLN A 273 10.20 15.96 -15.94
N GLU A 274 9.64 15.20 -15.03
CA GLU A 274 9.88 15.33 -13.58
C GLU A 274 10.23 13.98 -12.98
N ARG A 275 11.03 14.03 -11.90
CA ARG A 275 11.34 12.84 -11.10
C ARG A 275 10.15 12.50 -10.21
N PRO A 276 9.70 11.24 -10.18
CA PRO A 276 8.69 10.80 -9.22
C PRO A 276 9.28 10.74 -7.81
N ALA A 277 8.43 10.67 -6.79
CA ALA A 277 8.84 10.19 -5.47
C ALA A 277 9.11 8.68 -5.51
N LEU A 278 10.05 8.22 -4.69
CA LEU A 278 10.27 6.79 -4.42
C LEU A 278 9.49 6.39 -3.17
N VAL A 279 8.72 5.29 -3.25
CA VAL A 279 7.92 4.80 -2.12
C VAL A 279 8.36 3.38 -1.77
N LEU A 280 8.85 3.18 -0.53
CA LEU A 280 9.44 1.92 -0.07
C LEU A 280 8.80 1.49 1.25
N TYR A 281 8.14 0.34 1.27
CA TYR A 281 7.64 -0.29 2.51
C TYR A 281 7.72 -1.82 2.40
N PRO A 282 8.94 -2.36 2.63
CA PRO A 282 9.20 -3.79 2.57
C PRO A 282 8.61 -4.54 3.76
N ASP A 283 8.66 -5.88 3.68
CA ASP A 283 8.33 -6.73 4.81
C ASP A 283 9.31 -6.53 5.97
N GLY A 284 8.77 -6.50 7.19
CA GLY A 284 9.52 -6.57 8.44
C GLY A 284 9.85 -8.00 8.89
N THR A 285 9.55 -9.00 8.05
CA THR A 285 9.71 -10.41 8.39
C THR A 285 11.16 -10.84 8.45
N GLN A 286 11.50 -11.65 9.46
CA GLN A 286 12.81 -12.30 9.60
C GLN A 286 12.70 -13.77 9.15
N GLY A 287 12.64 -14.01 7.81
CA GLY A 287 12.53 -15.35 7.24
C GLY A 287 11.14 -15.98 7.31
N GLU A 288 10.10 -15.22 7.58
CA GLU A 288 8.70 -15.66 7.52
C GLU A 288 8.05 -15.26 6.19
N VAL A 289 7.15 -16.11 5.69
CA VAL A 289 6.33 -15.86 4.50
C VAL A 289 4.87 -16.08 4.85
N TYR A 290 4.00 -15.19 4.40
CA TYR A 290 2.57 -15.35 4.60
C TYR A 290 1.98 -16.34 3.59
N ASN A 291 1.37 -17.41 4.11
CA ASN A 291 0.65 -18.38 3.30
C ASN A 291 -0.82 -17.92 3.18
N THR A 292 -1.22 -17.44 2.01
CA THR A 292 -2.58 -16.93 1.76
C THR A 292 -3.65 -18.02 1.80
N ALA A 293 -3.28 -19.30 1.60
CA ALA A 293 -4.21 -20.43 1.64
C ALA A 293 -4.52 -20.83 3.10
N THR A 294 -3.51 -20.88 3.97
CA THR A 294 -3.68 -21.21 5.39
C THR A 294 -3.91 -19.99 6.28
N GLN A 295 -3.67 -18.78 5.74
CA GLN A 295 -3.71 -17.50 6.43
C GLN A 295 -2.78 -17.44 7.67
N THR A 296 -1.63 -18.12 7.58
CA THR A 296 -0.63 -18.20 8.64
C THR A 296 0.75 -17.76 8.16
N TRP A 297 1.60 -17.33 9.09
CA TRP A 297 3.00 -17.04 8.85
C TRP A 297 3.81 -18.34 9.00
N GLU A 298 4.55 -18.68 7.96
CA GLU A 298 5.38 -19.90 7.92
C GLU A 298 6.86 -19.51 7.86
N LYS A 299 7.69 -20.15 8.71
CA LYS A 299 9.14 -19.98 8.61
C LYS A 299 9.66 -20.73 7.40
N VAL A 300 10.27 -20.02 6.49
CA VAL A 300 10.98 -20.60 5.36
C VAL A 300 12.47 -20.56 5.67
N GLN A 301 13.17 -21.69 5.48
CA GLN A 301 14.64 -21.66 5.55
C GLN A 301 15.16 -20.72 4.47
N ASP A 302 15.75 -19.62 4.90
CA ASP A 302 16.36 -18.67 4.01
C ASP A 302 17.53 -19.34 3.27
N LYS A 303 17.34 -19.58 1.98
CA LYS A 303 18.36 -20.14 1.11
C LYS A 303 19.21 -19.07 0.42
N SER A 304 18.90 -17.78 0.66
CA SER A 304 19.54 -16.67 -0.05
C SER A 304 21.00 -16.45 0.33
N GLY A 305 21.44 -17.00 1.47
CA GLY A 305 22.83 -16.81 1.95
C GLY A 305 23.16 -15.36 2.33
N ALA A 306 22.22 -14.45 2.24
CA ALA A 306 22.36 -13.06 2.64
C ALA A 306 22.04 -12.94 4.14
N ASP A 307 22.93 -13.50 4.99
CA ASP A 307 22.85 -13.31 6.44
C ASP A 307 23.39 -11.93 6.81
N ASP A 308 22.62 -10.87 6.45
CA ASP A 308 22.88 -9.55 6.99
C ASP A 308 22.26 -9.51 8.38
N SER A 309 23.10 -9.73 9.39
CA SER A 309 22.71 -9.77 10.81
C SER A 309 22.36 -8.39 11.38
N ARG A 310 22.44 -7.31 10.56
CA ARG A 310 22.05 -5.97 11.01
C ARG A 310 20.53 -5.90 11.23
N PRO A 311 20.06 -5.09 12.21
CA PRO A 311 18.63 -4.85 12.41
C PRO A 311 17.94 -4.35 11.13
N TRP A 312 16.66 -4.69 10.96
CA TRP A 312 15.85 -4.32 9.80
C TRP A 312 15.87 -2.82 9.50
N GLU A 313 15.70 -1.99 10.52
CA GLU A 313 15.71 -0.54 10.42
C GLU A 313 17.06 0.02 9.95
N VAL A 314 18.16 -0.63 10.31
CA VAL A 314 19.52 -0.23 9.87
C VAL A 314 19.72 -0.57 8.40
N GLN A 315 19.29 -1.74 7.98
CA GLN A 315 19.39 -2.16 6.58
C GLN A 315 18.51 -1.25 5.69
N LEU A 316 17.26 -1.00 6.08
CA LEU A 316 16.35 -0.15 5.29
C LEU A 316 16.83 1.30 5.25
N SER A 317 17.33 1.84 6.37
CA SER A 317 17.88 3.20 6.40
C SER A 317 19.08 3.36 5.46
N GLN A 318 19.92 2.33 5.31
CA GLN A 318 21.03 2.33 4.35
C GLN A 318 20.50 2.42 2.91
N VAL A 319 19.51 1.59 2.55
CA VAL A 319 18.87 1.64 1.21
C VAL A 319 18.32 3.02 0.91
N VAL A 320 17.63 3.63 1.87
CA VAL A 320 17.04 4.97 1.72
C VAL A 320 18.11 6.03 1.55
N ASN A 321 19.16 6.00 2.36
CA ASN A 321 20.27 6.96 2.28
C ASN A 321 21.02 6.84 0.95
N ASP A 322 21.27 5.61 0.48
CA ASP A 322 21.91 5.36 -0.81
C ASP A 322 21.02 5.90 -1.95
N ALA A 323 19.72 5.62 -1.93
CA ALA A 323 18.79 6.15 -2.90
C ALA A 323 18.73 7.69 -2.88
N ALA A 324 18.68 8.30 -1.69
CA ALA A 324 18.67 9.75 -1.54
C ALA A 324 19.94 10.41 -2.09
N ALA A 325 21.10 9.76 -1.92
CA ALA A 325 22.39 10.25 -2.42
C ALA A 325 22.48 10.28 -3.95
N THR A 326 21.70 9.42 -4.66
CA THR A 326 21.69 9.42 -6.13
C THR A 326 21.01 10.65 -6.74
N GLY A 327 20.05 11.25 -6.03
CA GLY A 327 19.21 12.34 -6.54
C GLY A 327 18.28 11.94 -7.68
N GLN A 328 18.06 10.65 -7.91
CA GLN A 328 17.21 10.11 -8.98
C GLN A 328 15.71 10.28 -8.71
N PHE A 329 15.34 10.59 -7.47
CA PHE A 329 13.95 10.76 -7.04
C PHE A 329 13.72 12.13 -6.41
N SER A 330 12.52 12.68 -6.54
CA SER A 330 12.16 14.00 -6.01
C SER A 330 12.03 14.00 -4.47
N SER A 331 11.65 12.88 -3.89
CA SER A 331 11.52 12.62 -2.45
C SER A 331 11.44 11.11 -2.21
N ILE A 332 11.57 10.69 -0.95
CA ILE A 332 11.41 9.28 -0.57
C ILE A 332 10.35 9.20 0.53
N LEU A 333 9.36 8.33 0.35
CA LEU A 333 8.39 7.93 1.38
C LEU A 333 8.76 6.51 1.80
N VAL A 334 9.10 6.30 3.07
CA VAL A 334 9.58 5.00 3.56
C VAL A 334 8.84 4.57 4.82
N GLY A 335 8.47 3.30 4.87
CA GLY A 335 7.84 2.65 6.01
C GLY A 335 8.03 1.15 5.98
N GLY A 336 7.05 0.41 6.48
CA GLY A 336 7.08 -1.05 6.48
C GLY A 336 5.76 -1.66 6.05
N CYS A 337 5.80 -2.92 5.63
CA CYS A 337 4.62 -3.72 5.35
C CYS A 337 4.44 -4.78 6.45
N CYS A 338 4.11 -5.99 6.09
CA CYS A 338 3.86 -7.10 7.01
C CYS A 338 4.99 -7.26 8.04
N LYS A 339 4.60 -7.46 9.32
CA LYS A 339 5.53 -7.63 10.47
C LYS A 339 6.41 -6.42 10.83
N ALA A 340 6.30 -5.30 10.15
CA ALA A 340 6.91 -4.05 10.57
C ALA A 340 5.95 -3.29 11.51
N SER A 341 6.18 -3.38 12.80
CA SER A 341 5.36 -2.74 13.83
C SER A 341 5.67 -1.25 14.01
N PHE A 342 4.86 -0.54 14.78
CA PHE A 342 5.14 0.84 15.16
C PHE A 342 6.48 1.01 15.90
N ASN A 343 6.98 -0.02 16.59
CA ASN A 343 8.31 0.01 17.21
C ASN A 343 9.43 -0.07 16.15
N ASP A 344 9.23 -0.84 15.09
CA ASP A 344 10.20 -0.94 14.00
C ASP A 344 10.25 0.37 13.22
N ILE A 345 9.10 0.98 12.94
CA ILE A 345 9.01 2.29 12.28
C ILE A 345 9.61 3.40 13.13
N LYS A 346 9.42 3.37 14.47
CA LYS A 346 10.10 4.29 15.37
C LYS A 346 11.62 4.21 15.22
N ARG A 347 12.18 3.00 15.28
CA ARG A 347 13.64 2.80 15.12
C ARG A 347 14.14 3.23 13.75
N LEU A 348 13.36 2.94 12.69
CA LEU A 348 13.67 3.42 11.33
C LEU A 348 13.72 4.96 11.28
N ARG A 349 12.74 5.64 11.87
CA ARG A 349 12.72 7.10 11.94
C ARG A 349 13.93 7.65 12.67
N GLU A 350 14.32 7.05 13.80
CA GLU A 350 15.51 7.43 14.58
C GLU A 350 16.81 7.25 13.77
N GLN A 351 16.89 6.22 12.90
CA GLN A 351 18.04 6.04 11.99
C GLN A 351 18.11 7.10 10.90
N LEU A 352 16.95 7.49 10.33
CA LEU A 352 16.89 8.43 9.21
C LEU A 352 16.90 9.91 9.65
N ARG A 353 16.47 10.19 10.87
CA ARG A 353 16.38 11.54 11.47
C ARG A 353 16.94 11.51 12.88
N PRO A 354 18.24 11.32 13.05
CA PRO A 354 18.86 11.41 14.39
C PRO A 354 18.63 12.81 14.97
N GLU A 355 18.24 12.87 16.24
CA GLU A 355 18.02 14.12 16.99
C GLU A 355 19.32 14.91 17.17
#